data_942d2d412a57a2c0daecacd7b57bc7ea
#
_entry.id   942d2d412a57a2c0daecacd7b57bc7ea
#
_cell.length_a   1.000
_cell.length_b   1.000
_cell.length_c   1.000
_cell.angle_alpha   90.00
_cell.angle_beta   90.00
_cell.angle_gamma   90.00
#
_symmetry.space_group_name_H-M   'P 1'
#
loop_
_entity.id
_entity.type
_entity.pdbx_description
1 polymer ?
#
loop_
_entity_poly.entity_id
_entity_poly.type
_entity_poly.pdbx_seq_one_letter_code
_entity_poly.pdbx_strand_id
1 'polypeptide(L)'
;MKKVLLLATICFLLQKIEAQPILSEREQSRVVDELLEERFNTLLPQLMQRTNIDLWLVISREYNEDPVLRTMLPSTWLSARRTTMLAFYYNPTTKQVEKFAIARYNVGKSIPAAWDMTKFPDQWDALVDLIKKKDPKKIGINISQDFGHADGLDHSHYELLLQKLPTALKNRLVSAAPLAVGWLETRTTREMQLYQKLVAITHEIIAEGFSSRVINPGVTTTDDLVWWFRQRVTSLGLTTWFHPSVSVQRSDTVNFEHLRSFSNRPENEVILPGDLLHVDFGITYLRLNTDIQQHAYVLRPGETDAPVYLKKAFSTSNRLQDILTSQFKTGITGNDILKAAREQAIREGIKPSIYTHPLGLHGHAAGPTIGLWDKQEGVPGSGDYPVYAHTAYSIELNSASFIPEWGKEVRIMLEEDGYFDGQTLRYIAGRQEKLRLINY
;
A
#
# COMPACT_ATOMS: atom_id res chain seq x y z
N MET A 1 -27.01 19.60 -63.20
CA MET A 1 -26.44 19.93 -61.91
C MET A 1 -26.65 18.72 -61.04
N LYS A 2 -25.64 17.86 -60.92
CA LYS A 2 -25.68 16.66 -60.06
C LYS A 2 -25.00 17.02 -58.73
N LYS A 3 -25.76 16.97 -57.60
CA LYS A 3 -25.25 17.14 -56.27
C LYS A 3 -24.58 15.81 -55.81
N VAL A 4 -23.29 15.84 -55.62
CA VAL A 4 -22.53 14.73 -55.03
C VAL A 4 -22.61 14.88 -53.49
N LEU A 5 -23.24 13.93 -52.82
CA LEU A 5 -23.33 13.84 -51.36
C LEU A 5 -22.08 13.11 -50.87
N LEU A 6 -21.18 13.85 -50.20
CA LEU A 6 -19.96 13.28 -49.60
C LEU A 6 -20.32 12.74 -48.24
N LEU A 7 -20.41 11.43 -48.09
CA LEU A 7 -20.60 10.74 -46.82
C LEU A 7 -19.21 10.62 -46.12
N ALA A 8 -18.96 11.45 -45.11
CA ALA A 8 -17.78 11.31 -44.27
C ALA A 8 -18.03 10.21 -43.23
N THR A 9 -17.47 9.05 -43.48
CA THR A 9 -17.46 7.96 -42.50
C THR A 9 -16.40 8.27 -41.43
N ILE A 10 -16.83 8.71 -40.24
CA ILE A 10 -15.97 8.87 -39.08
C ILE A 10 -15.73 7.47 -38.51
N CYS A 11 -14.58 6.88 -38.85
CA CYS A 11 -14.06 5.71 -38.12
C CYS A 11 -13.60 6.13 -36.74
N PHE A 12 -14.42 5.89 -35.73
CA PHE A 12 -13.93 5.84 -34.33
C PHE A 12 -12.98 4.66 -34.22
N LEU A 13 -11.70 4.91 -34.29
CA LEU A 13 -10.66 3.99 -33.82
C LEU A 13 -10.83 3.86 -32.33
N LEU A 14 -11.57 2.84 -31.89
CA LEU A 14 -11.44 2.30 -30.54
C LEU A 14 -9.99 1.84 -30.38
N GLN A 15 -9.13 2.71 -29.85
CA GLN A 15 -7.85 2.29 -29.35
C GLN A 15 -8.15 1.27 -28.24
N LYS A 16 -7.98 -0.01 -28.56
CA LYS A 16 -7.78 -1.03 -27.53
C LYS A 16 -6.60 -0.53 -26.69
N ILE A 17 -6.86 -0.15 -25.45
CA ILE A 17 -5.80 -0.01 -24.45
C ILE A 17 -5.29 -1.44 -24.28
N GLU A 18 -4.27 -1.81 -25.04
CA GLU A 18 -3.51 -3.01 -24.75
C GLU A 18 -2.83 -2.75 -23.40
N ALA A 19 -3.14 -3.57 -22.40
CA ALA A 19 -2.41 -3.58 -21.14
C ALA A 19 -0.92 -3.61 -21.46
N GLN A 20 -0.16 -2.63 -20.97
CA GLN A 20 1.28 -2.60 -21.23
C GLN A 20 1.89 -3.90 -20.67
N PRO A 21 2.68 -4.63 -21.47
CA PRO A 21 3.22 -5.91 -21.04
C PRO A 21 4.03 -5.73 -19.75
N ILE A 22 3.88 -6.67 -18.82
CA ILE A 22 4.72 -6.74 -17.62
C ILE A 22 6.17 -6.85 -18.08
N LEU A 23 7.03 -6.03 -17.50
CA LEU A 23 8.45 -6.01 -17.84
C LEU A 23 9.11 -7.36 -17.53
N SER A 24 10.14 -7.73 -18.31
CA SER A 24 10.98 -8.87 -17.98
C SER A 24 11.69 -8.66 -16.64
N GLU A 25 12.06 -9.73 -15.95
CA GLU A 25 12.80 -9.69 -14.66
C GLU A 25 14.01 -8.75 -14.71
N ARG A 26 14.77 -8.77 -15.80
CA ARG A 26 15.93 -7.88 -15.99
C ARG A 26 15.53 -6.41 -16.06
N GLU A 27 14.45 -6.10 -16.73
CA GLU A 27 13.96 -4.73 -16.84
C GLU A 27 13.33 -4.26 -15.54
N GLN A 28 12.58 -5.13 -14.85
CA GLN A 28 12.09 -4.85 -13.50
C GLN A 28 13.24 -4.52 -12.55
N SER A 29 14.28 -5.35 -12.56
CA SER A 29 15.50 -5.13 -11.77
C SER A 29 16.12 -3.76 -12.02
N ARG A 30 16.26 -3.36 -13.30
CA ARG A 30 16.77 -2.04 -13.67
C ARG A 30 15.90 -0.91 -13.15
N VAL A 31 14.58 -1.01 -13.33
CA VAL A 31 13.62 0.02 -12.86
C VAL A 31 13.65 0.16 -11.35
N VAL A 32 13.65 -0.95 -10.61
CA VAL A 32 13.73 -0.94 -9.14
C VAL A 32 15.00 -0.25 -8.65
N ASP A 33 16.15 -0.54 -9.25
CA ASP A 33 17.44 0.08 -8.87
C ASP A 33 17.47 1.58 -9.20
N GLU A 34 16.87 1.99 -10.33
CA GLU A 34 16.75 3.40 -10.72
C GLU A 34 15.82 4.19 -9.77
N LEU A 35 14.69 3.60 -9.35
CA LEU A 35 13.80 4.19 -8.34
C LEU A 35 14.51 4.34 -7.00
N LEU A 36 15.26 3.32 -6.60
CA LEU A 36 16.03 3.34 -5.35
C LEU A 36 17.10 4.44 -5.38
N GLU A 37 17.80 4.59 -6.49
CA GLU A 37 18.79 5.67 -6.67
C GLU A 37 18.14 7.06 -6.59
N GLU A 38 16.99 7.27 -7.24
CA GLU A 38 16.22 8.50 -7.14
C GLU A 38 15.85 8.81 -5.68
N ARG A 39 15.32 7.82 -4.94
CA ARG A 39 14.96 7.97 -3.54
C ARG A 39 16.15 8.36 -2.66
N PHE A 40 17.31 7.73 -2.84
CA PHE A 40 18.53 8.09 -2.10
C PHE A 40 19.04 9.50 -2.39
N ASN A 41 18.88 9.97 -3.62
CA ASN A 41 19.46 11.25 -4.05
C ASN A 41 18.51 12.42 -3.87
N THR A 42 17.19 12.21 -3.89
CA THR A 42 16.20 13.28 -3.82
C THR A 42 15.37 13.24 -2.53
N LEU A 43 14.86 12.10 -2.15
CA LEU A 43 13.95 11.96 -1.01
C LEU A 43 14.69 11.90 0.33
N LEU A 44 15.72 11.07 0.45
CA LEU A 44 16.42 10.85 1.72
C LEU A 44 16.98 12.14 2.33
N PRO A 45 17.62 13.04 1.58
CA PRO A 45 18.11 14.32 2.13
C PRO A 45 16.98 15.17 2.74
N GLN A 46 15.83 15.25 2.07
CA GLN A 46 14.66 15.99 2.54
C GLN A 46 14.09 15.40 3.84
N LEU A 47 14.02 14.07 3.93
CA LEU A 47 13.53 13.38 5.11
C LEU A 47 14.47 13.53 6.31
N MET A 48 15.80 13.40 6.11
CA MET A 48 16.78 13.61 7.18
C MET A 48 16.75 15.05 7.69
N GLN A 49 16.58 16.04 6.81
CA GLN A 49 16.40 17.43 7.19
C GLN A 49 15.09 17.64 7.97
N ARG A 50 13.96 17.08 7.46
CA ARG A 50 12.63 17.18 8.10
C ARG A 50 12.64 16.63 9.53
N THR A 51 13.33 15.52 9.75
CA THR A 51 13.37 14.82 11.05
C THR A 51 14.51 15.29 11.95
N ASN A 52 15.42 16.13 11.43
CA ASN A 52 16.60 16.60 12.14
C ASN A 52 17.45 15.46 12.72
N ILE A 53 17.69 14.41 11.92
CA ILE A 53 18.57 13.28 12.20
C ILE A 53 19.83 13.43 11.35
N ASP A 54 21.00 13.50 12.01
CA ASP A 54 22.27 13.72 11.31
C ASP A 54 22.84 12.44 10.74
N LEU A 55 22.68 11.33 11.46
CA LEU A 55 23.13 9.99 11.04
C LEU A 55 22.01 8.99 11.25
N TRP A 56 21.63 8.28 10.20
CA TRP A 56 20.67 7.17 10.28
C TRP A 56 21.39 5.84 10.10
N LEU A 57 21.26 4.96 11.09
CA LEU A 57 21.78 3.60 11.07
C LEU A 57 20.66 2.62 10.78
N VAL A 58 20.81 1.84 9.71
CA VAL A 58 19.92 0.73 9.38
C VAL A 58 20.73 -0.54 9.46
N ILE A 59 20.55 -1.28 10.55
CA ILE A 59 21.32 -2.48 10.89
C ILE A 59 20.38 -3.68 10.86
N SER A 60 20.75 -4.70 10.14
CA SER A 60 19.88 -5.84 9.91
C SER A 60 20.66 -7.15 9.83
N ARG A 61 19.99 -8.23 10.14
CA ARG A 61 20.49 -9.59 10.07
C ARG A 61 19.79 -10.37 8.95
N GLU A 62 20.53 -11.21 8.23
CA GLU A 62 19.96 -12.16 7.28
C GLU A 62 18.92 -13.05 7.96
N TYR A 63 17.76 -13.24 7.33
CA TYR A 63 16.58 -13.96 7.82
C TYR A 63 15.81 -13.27 8.97
N ASN A 64 16.25 -12.10 9.40
CA ASN A 64 15.51 -11.23 10.33
C ASN A 64 15.72 -9.77 9.90
N GLU A 65 15.30 -9.50 8.65
CA GLU A 65 15.56 -8.21 8.04
C GLU A 65 14.64 -7.12 8.59
N ASP A 66 15.26 -5.98 8.84
CA ASP A 66 14.58 -4.71 9.06
C ASP A 66 13.68 -4.38 7.84
N PRO A 67 12.39 -4.08 8.03
CA PRO A 67 11.47 -3.77 6.93
C PRO A 67 11.94 -2.60 6.06
N VAL A 68 12.59 -1.59 6.65
CA VAL A 68 13.17 -0.47 5.90
C VAL A 68 14.36 -0.93 5.06
N LEU A 69 15.27 -1.73 5.64
CA LEU A 69 16.42 -2.26 4.91
C LEU A 69 15.98 -3.01 3.65
N ARG A 70 14.96 -3.85 3.73
CA ARG A 70 14.45 -4.61 2.59
C ARG A 70 14.09 -3.71 1.41
N THR A 71 13.59 -2.50 1.68
CA THR A 71 13.27 -1.52 0.64
C THR A 71 14.49 -0.79 0.07
N MET A 72 15.63 -0.84 0.76
CA MET A 72 16.89 -0.19 0.40
C MET A 72 17.89 -1.12 -0.30
N LEU A 73 17.62 -2.41 -0.34
CA LEU A 73 18.49 -3.37 -1.02
C LEU A 73 18.39 -3.23 -2.54
N PRO A 74 19.50 -3.44 -3.28
CA PRO A 74 19.43 -3.51 -4.74
C PRO A 74 18.54 -4.66 -5.19
N SER A 75 17.99 -4.60 -6.38
CA SER A 75 17.08 -5.61 -6.92
C SER A 75 17.67 -7.01 -6.97
N THR A 76 18.98 -7.13 -7.07
CA THR A 76 19.72 -8.39 -7.10
C THR A 76 19.95 -9.02 -5.71
N TRP A 77 19.56 -8.32 -4.63
CA TRP A 77 19.62 -8.85 -3.27
C TRP A 77 18.23 -9.18 -2.78
N LEU A 78 17.93 -10.47 -2.68
CA LEU A 78 16.64 -10.96 -2.18
C LEU A 78 16.54 -10.94 -0.66
N SER A 79 17.68 -10.84 0.03
CA SER A 79 17.79 -10.76 1.49
C SER A 79 19.03 -9.96 1.88
N ALA A 80 19.12 -9.57 3.15
CA ALA A 80 20.36 -9.08 3.75
C ALA A 80 21.46 -10.16 3.67
N ARG A 81 22.71 -9.76 3.86
CA ARG A 81 23.84 -10.69 3.88
C ARG A 81 24.45 -10.73 5.26
N ARG A 82 24.25 -11.83 6.02
CA ARG A 82 24.71 -12.00 7.41
C ARG A 82 24.28 -10.79 8.26
N THR A 83 25.21 -9.88 8.55
CA THR A 83 24.90 -8.57 9.13
C THR A 83 25.18 -7.50 8.08
N THR A 84 24.11 -6.84 7.65
CA THR A 84 24.16 -5.69 6.73
C THR A 84 23.93 -4.42 7.56
N MET A 85 24.91 -3.52 7.53
CA MET A 85 24.85 -2.24 8.23
C MET A 85 24.98 -1.11 7.20
N LEU A 86 23.94 -0.29 7.11
CA LEU A 86 23.93 0.93 6.30
C LEU A 86 23.98 2.14 7.21
N ALA A 87 24.76 3.14 6.84
CA ALA A 87 24.84 4.41 7.53
C ALA A 87 24.65 5.55 6.53
N PHE A 88 23.72 6.45 6.84
CA PHE A 88 23.38 7.61 6.03
C PHE A 88 23.67 8.86 6.83
N TYR A 89 24.64 9.66 6.39
CA TYR A 89 25.05 10.89 7.07
C TYR A 89 24.61 12.11 6.27
N TYR A 90 23.79 12.95 6.87
CA TYR A 90 23.40 14.23 6.28
C TYR A 90 24.51 15.25 6.47
N ASN A 91 25.13 15.66 5.36
CA ASN A 91 26.18 16.68 5.38
C ASN A 91 25.52 18.07 5.34
N PRO A 92 25.60 18.87 6.43
CA PRO A 92 24.92 20.15 6.52
C PRO A 92 25.48 21.20 5.55
N THR A 93 26.73 21.04 5.11
CA THR A 93 27.39 21.97 4.18
C THR A 93 26.91 21.75 2.74
N THR A 94 26.89 20.50 2.30
CA THR A 94 26.51 20.15 0.92
C THR A 94 24.99 19.91 0.78
N LYS A 95 24.27 19.73 1.91
CA LYS A 95 22.85 19.33 1.98
C LYS A 95 22.57 18.00 1.28
N GLN A 96 23.60 17.15 1.17
CA GLN A 96 23.53 15.82 0.57
C GLN A 96 23.71 14.74 1.62
N VAL A 97 23.28 13.52 1.30
CA VAL A 97 23.47 12.36 2.17
C VAL A 97 24.64 11.53 1.67
N GLU A 98 25.65 11.42 2.51
CA GLU A 98 26.73 10.48 2.32
C GLU A 98 26.26 9.08 2.76
N LYS A 99 26.49 8.08 1.93
CA LYS A 99 25.99 6.72 2.08
C LYS A 99 27.15 5.77 2.32
N PHE A 100 27.05 4.90 3.33
CA PHE A 100 28.10 3.97 3.71
C PHE A 100 27.51 2.57 3.96
N ALA A 101 28.05 1.55 3.30
CA ALA A 101 27.85 0.16 3.69
C ALA A 101 29.02 -0.25 4.57
N ILE A 102 28.77 -0.58 5.83
CA ILE A 102 29.79 -1.18 6.69
C ILE A 102 29.92 -2.67 6.30
N ALA A 103 30.43 -2.86 5.12
CA ALA A 103 30.59 -4.14 4.45
C ALA A 103 31.87 -4.10 3.59
N ARG A 104 32.35 -5.27 3.19
CA ARG A 104 33.52 -5.44 2.31
C ARG A 104 33.24 -5.14 0.85
N TYR A 105 31.99 -4.94 0.50
CA TYR A 105 31.48 -4.76 -0.86
C TYR A 105 30.38 -3.70 -0.86
N ASN A 106 30.17 -3.09 -2.01
CA ASN A 106 29.10 -2.13 -2.21
C ASN A 106 27.72 -2.80 -2.07
N VAL A 107 26.76 -2.08 -1.52
CA VAL A 107 25.36 -2.47 -1.55
C VAL A 107 24.69 -1.78 -2.74
N GLY A 108 24.58 -2.52 -3.83
CA GLY A 108 24.19 -1.96 -5.12
C GLY A 108 25.21 -0.96 -5.67
N LYS A 109 24.73 -0.05 -6.52
CA LYS A 109 25.53 1.04 -7.08
C LYS A 109 25.59 2.27 -6.17
N SER A 110 24.61 2.43 -5.32
CA SER A 110 24.35 3.69 -4.59
C SER A 110 25.03 3.76 -3.23
N ILE A 111 25.41 2.63 -2.62
CA ILE A 111 25.97 2.60 -1.26
C ILE A 111 27.35 1.93 -1.29
N PRO A 112 28.45 2.72 -1.28
CA PRO A 112 29.81 2.20 -1.36
C PRO A 112 30.21 1.47 -0.07
N ALA A 113 31.11 0.48 -0.23
CA ALA A 113 31.76 -0.22 0.85
C ALA A 113 32.59 0.76 1.71
N ALA A 114 32.50 0.63 3.02
CA ALA A 114 33.18 1.49 3.99
C ALA A 114 33.85 0.71 5.12
N TRP A 115 34.03 -0.60 4.96
CA TRP A 115 34.71 -1.43 5.94
C TRP A 115 36.05 -1.93 5.42
N ASP A 116 37.13 -1.34 5.94
CA ASP A 116 38.50 -1.81 5.73
C ASP A 116 38.87 -2.84 6.83
N MET A 117 38.86 -4.12 6.46
CA MET A 117 39.16 -5.22 7.38
C MET A 117 40.63 -5.27 7.83
N THR A 118 41.55 -4.66 7.09
CA THR A 118 42.96 -4.61 7.50
C THR A 118 43.13 -3.66 8.68
N LYS A 119 42.31 -2.64 8.75
CA LYS A 119 42.29 -1.64 9.83
C LYS A 119 41.36 -2.03 10.98
N PHE A 120 40.22 -2.60 10.66
CA PHE A 120 39.20 -3.02 11.61
C PHE A 120 38.79 -4.47 11.36
N PRO A 121 39.37 -5.45 12.06
CA PRO A 121 38.96 -6.85 11.92
C PRO A 121 37.46 -7.08 12.30
N ASP A 122 36.94 -6.29 13.23
CA ASP A 122 35.53 -6.31 13.64
C ASP A 122 34.72 -5.24 12.89
N GLN A 123 33.61 -5.65 12.29
CA GLN A 123 32.66 -4.77 11.56
C GLN A 123 32.11 -3.65 12.43
N TRP A 124 31.82 -3.95 13.70
CA TRP A 124 31.29 -2.98 14.65
C TRP A 124 32.29 -1.89 15.02
N ASP A 125 33.57 -2.23 15.08
CA ASP A 125 34.64 -1.25 15.34
C ASP A 125 34.78 -0.29 14.16
N ALA A 126 34.57 -0.77 12.92
CA ALA A 126 34.52 0.08 11.72
C ALA A 126 33.30 1.02 11.77
N LEU A 127 32.13 0.55 12.21
CA LEU A 127 30.94 1.38 12.40
C LEU A 127 31.21 2.48 13.43
N VAL A 128 31.77 2.13 14.58
CA VAL A 128 32.10 3.09 15.65
C VAL A 128 33.12 4.14 15.19
N ASP A 129 34.13 3.76 14.42
CA ASP A 129 35.10 4.70 13.83
C ASP A 129 34.43 5.68 12.86
N LEU A 130 33.51 5.20 12.02
CA LEU A 130 32.72 6.05 11.14
C LEU A 130 31.90 7.07 11.93
N ILE A 131 31.18 6.61 12.97
CA ILE A 131 30.35 7.49 13.83
C ILE A 131 31.21 8.57 14.48
N LYS A 132 32.38 8.17 15.04
CA LYS A 132 33.33 9.13 15.65
C LYS A 132 33.82 10.18 14.65
N LYS A 133 34.14 9.78 13.42
CA LYS A 133 34.63 10.69 12.37
C LYS A 133 33.56 11.66 11.88
N LYS A 134 32.30 11.24 11.84
CA LYS A 134 31.19 12.09 11.43
C LYS A 134 30.67 12.97 12.54
N ASP A 135 30.91 12.60 13.80
CA ASP A 135 30.51 13.29 15.03
C ASP A 135 29.05 13.83 14.99
N PRO A 136 28.05 12.98 14.64
CA PRO A 136 26.65 13.39 14.52
C PRO A 136 26.10 13.81 15.89
N LYS A 137 25.23 14.80 15.93
CA LYS A 137 24.53 15.22 17.15
C LYS A 137 23.39 14.26 17.51
N LYS A 138 22.69 13.75 16.47
CA LYS A 138 21.60 12.77 16.60
C LYS A 138 21.85 11.55 15.72
N ILE A 139 21.82 10.38 16.32
CA ILE A 139 22.00 9.08 15.68
C ILE A 139 20.65 8.38 15.69
N GLY A 140 20.00 8.32 14.56
CA GLY A 140 18.73 7.60 14.39
C GLY A 140 18.94 6.11 14.25
N ILE A 141 18.17 5.31 14.99
CA ILE A 141 18.09 3.85 14.89
C ILE A 141 16.63 3.42 14.75
N ASN A 142 16.36 2.33 14.06
CA ASN A 142 15.00 1.86 13.79
C ASN A 142 14.42 1.14 15.01
N ILE A 143 13.89 1.93 15.94
CA ILE A 143 13.10 1.49 17.11
C ILE A 143 11.81 2.32 17.18
N SER A 144 10.68 1.67 17.39
CA SER A 144 9.37 2.32 17.44
C SER A 144 8.38 1.50 18.27
N GLN A 145 7.50 2.19 19.02
CA GLN A 145 6.37 1.55 19.71
C GLN A 145 5.12 1.50 18.82
N ASP A 146 4.96 2.46 17.89
CA ASP A 146 3.74 2.66 17.14
C ASP A 146 3.80 2.08 15.71
N PHE A 147 5.01 1.91 15.16
CA PHE A 147 5.20 1.47 13.77
C PHE A 147 6.14 0.27 13.70
N GLY A 148 5.59 -0.93 13.56
CA GLY A 148 6.39 -2.15 13.41
C GLY A 148 7.37 -2.11 12.23
N HIS A 149 7.02 -1.40 11.15
CA HIS A 149 7.93 -1.19 10.00
C HIS A 149 9.15 -0.30 10.33
N ALA A 150 9.08 0.47 11.40
CA ALA A 150 10.15 1.35 11.86
C ALA A 150 10.86 0.81 13.12
N ASP A 151 10.57 -0.44 13.52
CA ASP A 151 11.11 -1.15 14.69
C ASP A 151 11.94 -2.38 14.27
N GLY A 152 12.78 -2.18 13.25
CA GLY A 152 13.51 -3.27 12.60
C GLY A 152 14.88 -3.59 13.18
N LEU A 153 15.40 -2.80 14.14
CA LEU A 153 16.66 -3.11 14.81
C LEU A 153 16.44 -4.24 15.84
N ASP A 154 16.92 -5.44 15.54
CA ASP A 154 16.76 -6.57 16.45
C ASP A 154 17.47 -6.35 17.79
N HIS A 155 16.91 -6.94 18.84
CA HIS A 155 17.38 -6.77 20.22
C HIS A 155 18.87 -7.08 20.38
N SER A 156 19.38 -8.14 19.78
CA SER A 156 20.79 -8.54 19.93
C SER A 156 21.74 -7.51 19.32
N HIS A 157 21.38 -6.94 18.15
CA HIS A 157 22.17 -5.88 17.53
C HIS A 157 22.03 -4.54 18.27
N TYR A 158 20.87 -4.26 18.88
CA TYR A 158 20.71 -3.10 19.76
C TYR A 158 21.64 -3.17 20.98
N GLU A 159 21.65 -4.30 21.69
CA GLU A 159 22.54 -4.51 22.84
C GLU A 159 24.03 -4.42 22.44
N LEU A 160 24.39 -5.02 21.29
CA LEU A 160 25.76 -4.97 20.81
C LEU A 160 26.16 -3.54 20.40
N LEU A 161 25.27 -2.77 19.79
CA LEU A 161 25.49 -1.35 19.51
C LEU A 161 25.76 -0.57 20.80
N LEU A 162 24.96 -0.80 21.85
CA LEU A 162 25.17 -0.18 23.15
C LEU A 162 26.50 -0.58 23.79
N GLN A 163 26.93 -1.83 23.64
CA GLN A 163 28.24 -2.27 24.17
C GLN A 163 29.39 -1.57 23.42
N LYS A 164 29.32 -1.43 22.12
CA LYS A 164 30.40 -0.90 21.29
C LYS A 164 30.51 0.62 21.30
N LEU A 165 29.41 1.33 21.48
CA LEU A 165 29.42 2.80 21.48
C LEU A 165 29.99 3.38 22.79
N PRO A 166 30.86 4.41 22.72
CA PRO A 166 31.20 5.24 23.86
C PRO A 166 29.95 5.92 24.46
N THR A 167 29.96 6.15 25.80
CA THR A 167 28.82 6.77 26.51
C THR A 167 28.35 8.08 25.88
N ALA A 168 29.27 8.94 25.45
CA ALA A 168 28.93 10.21 24.81
C ALA A 168 28.14 10.04 23.51
N LEU A 169 28.34 8.95 22.75
CA LEU A 169 27.61 8.64 21.51
C LEU A 169 26.31 7.88 21.81
N LYS A 170 26.26 7.05 22.87
CA LYS A 170 25.00 6.41 23.31
C LYS A 170 23.92 7.45 23.63
N ASN A 171 24.29 8.52 24.29
CA ASN A 171 23.38 9.61 24.67
C ASN A 171 22.82 10.39 23.45
N ARG A 172 23.36 10.15 22.25
CA ARG A 172 22.88 10.76 20.98
C ARG A 172 21.94 9.85 20.19
N LEU A 173 21.72 8.62 20.67
CA LEU A 173 20.79 7.69 20.04
C LEU A 173 19.34 8.18 20.19
N VAL A 174 18.61 8.18 19.10
CA VAL A 174 17.19 8.55 19.04
C VAL A 174 16.43 7.56 18.16
N SER A 175 15.12 7.45 18.39
CA SER A 175 14.27 6.72 17.45
C SER A 175 14.28 7.39 16.07
N ALA A 176 14.52 6.60 15.03
CA ALA A 176 14.40 7.04 13.64
C ALA A 176 12.98 6.83 13.09
N ALA A 177 11.99 6.47 13.91
CA ALA A 177 10.64 6.17 13.43
C ALA A 177 10.07 7.23 12.47
N PRO A 178 10.14 8.56 12.73
CA PRO A 178 9.63 9.55 11.77
C PRO A 178 10.38 9.56 10.44
N LEU A 179 11.68 9.21 10.43
CA LEU A 179 12.48 9.11 9.22
C LEU A 179 12.18 7.83 8.44
N ALA A 180 12.09 6.72 9.15
CA ALA A 180 11.75 5.41 8.59
C ALA A 180 10.34 5.42 7.98
N VAL A 181 9.34 5.93 8.71
CA VAL A 181 7.97 6.11 8.20
C VAL A 181 7.98 7.02 6.98
N GLY A 182 8.65 8.19 7.05
CA GLY A 182 8.77 9.09 5.91
C GLY A 182 9.38 8.44 4.67
N TRP A 183 10.40 7.60 4.85
CA TRP A 183 11.00 6.81 3.77
C TRP A 183 9.99 5.83 3.16
N LEU A 184 9.18 5.16 3.96
CA LEU A 184 8.22 4.16 3.51
C LEU A 184 6.97 4.78 2.88
N GLU A 185 6.44 5.88 3.46
CA GLU A 185 5.17 6.48 3.03
C GLU A 185 5.28 7.40 1.81
N THR A 186 6.43 8.08 1.63
CA THR A 186 6.54 9.10 0.58
C THR A 186 6.80 8.48 -0.78
N ARG A 187 6.03 8.90 -1.79
CA ARG A 187 6.16 8.48 -3.19
C ARG A 187 6.91 9.52 -4.00
N THR A 188 7.79 9.06 -4.92
CA THR A 188 8.39 9.94 -5.92
C THR A 188 7.45 10.13 -7.11
N THR A 189 7.69 11.14 -7.93
CA THR A 189 6.90 11.36 -9.15
C THR A 189 6.96 10.16 -10.09
N ARG A 190 8.13 9.54 -10.20
CA ARG A 190 8.33 8.37 -11.07
C ARG A 190 7.62 7.13 -10.52
N GLU A 191 7.64 6.93 -9.20
CA GLU A 191 6.83 5.88 -8.55
C GLU A 191 5.34 6.07 -8.87
N MET A 192 4.81 7.29 -8.80
CA MET A 192 3.39 7.55 -9.10
C MET A 192 3.01 7.29 -10.55
N GLN A 193 3.91 7.53 -11.51
CA GLN A 193 3.69 7.16 -12.92
C GLN A 193 3.55 5.64 -13.10
N LEU A 194 4.33 4.86 -12.34
CA LEU A 194 4.24 3.40 -12.34
C LEU A 194 3.00 2.92 -11.58
N TYR A 195 2.64 3.60 -10.49
CA TYR A 195 1.48 3.26 -9.68
C TYR A 195 0.19 3.31 -10.47
N GLN A 196 0.02 4.30 -11.34
CA GLN A 196 -1.16 4.38 -12.22
C GLN A 196 -1.33 3.12 -13.07
N LYS A 197 -0.22 2.58 -13.60
CA LYS A 197 -0.25 1.33 -14.38
C LYS A 197 -0.56 0.13 -13.50
N LEU A 198 0.03 0.08 -12.31
CA LEU A 198 -0.16 -1.02 -11.36
C LEU A 198 -1.62 -1.13 -10.92
N VAL A 199 -2.25 -0.02 -10.57
CA VAL A 199 -3.68 0.03 -10.21
C VAL A 199 -4.56 -0.38 -11.39
N ALA A 200 -4.24 0.09 -12.60
CA ALA A 200 -4.98 -0.32 -13.79
C ALA A 200 -4.91 -1.84 -14.05
N ILE A 201 -3.73 -2.45 -13.88
CA ILE A 201 -3.56 -3.92 -13.99
C ILE A 201 -4.41 -4.63 -12.92
N THR A 202 -4.43 -4.13 -11.69
CA THR A 202 -5.27 -4.71 -10.62
C THR A 202 -6.75 -4.64 -10.98
N HIS A 203 -7.23 -3.50 -11.48
CA HIS A 203 -8.61 -3.35 -11.96
C HIS A 203 -8.95 -4.30 -13.12
N GLU A 204 -8.03 -4.52 -14.05
CA GLU A 204 -8.21 -5.45 -15.17
C GLU A 204 -8.33 -6.91 -14.68
N ILE A 205 -7.49 -7.31 -13.71
CA ILE A 205 -7.57 -8.66 -13.12
C ILE A 205 -8.91 -8.84 -12.39
N ILE A 206 -9.34 -7.86 -11.60
CA ILE A 206 -10.66 -7.91 -10.93
C ILE A 206 -11.78 -7.97 -11.97
N ALA A 207 -11.72 -7.18 -13.04
CA ALA A 207 -12.72 -7.19 -14.10
C ALA A 207 -12.80 -8.53 -14.84
N GLU A 208 -11.66 -9.19 -15.04
CA GLU A 208 -11.61 -10.52 -15.63
C GLU A 208 -12.19 -11.57 -14.67
N GLY A 209 -11.80 -11.53 -13.38
CA GLY A 209 -12.31 -12.46 -12.34
C GLY A 209 -13.82 -12.30 -12.13
N PHE A 210 -14.33 -11.07 -12.13
CA PHE A 210 -15.76 -10.75 -12.01
C PHE A 210 -16.46 -10.72 -13.37
N SER A 211 -16.29 -11.79 -14.16
CA SER A 211 -16.93 -11.93 -15.45
C SER A 211 -17.47 -13.34 -15.70
N SER A 212 -18.41 -13.49 -16.62
CA SER A 212 -18.95 -14.78 -17.06
C SER A 212 -17.92 -15.70 -17.77
N ARG A 213 -16.70 -15.20 -18.01
CA ARG A 213 -15.59 -16.03 -18.50
C ARG A 213 -14.96 -16.88 -17.38
N VAL A 214 -15.09 -16.41 -16.13
CA VAL A 214 -14.52 -17.06 -14.95
C VAL A 214 -15.60 -17.63 -14.05
N ILE A 215 -16.68 -16.90 -13.84
CA ILE A 215 -17.79 -17.29 -12.97
C ILE A 215 -18.88 -17.97 -13.80
N ASN A 216 -19.17 -19.22 -13.45
CA ASN A 216 -20.35 -19.97 -13.91
C ASN A 216 -21.30 -20.10 -12.72
N PRO A 217 -22.39 -19.29 -12.64
CA PRO A 217 -23.30 -19.31 -11.51
C PRO A 217 -23.93 -20.71 -11.30
N GLY A 218 -24.03 -21.15 -10.06
CA GLY A 218 -24.47 -22.50 -9.69
C GLY A 218 -23.36 -23.56 -9.68
N VAL A 219 -22.14 -23.21 -10.14
CA VAL A 219 -21.00 -24.14 -10.21
C VAL A 219 -19.77 -23.56 -9.52
N THR A 220 -19.36 -22.35 -9.91
CA THR A 220 -18.15 -21.70 -9.37
C THR A 220 -18.36 -21.33 -7.90
N THR A 221 -17.39 -21.66 -7.06
CA THR A 221 -17.37 -21.30 -5.64
C THR A 221 -16.54 -20.05 -5.39
N THR A 222 -16.67 -19.46 -4.20
CA THR A 222 -15.82 -18.36 -3.74
C THR A 222 -14.35 -18.79 -3.67
N ASP A 223 -14.06 -20.02 -3.25
CA ASP A 223 -12.71 -20.58 -3.21
C ASP A 223 -12.09 -20.75 -4.62
N ASP A 224 -12.86 -21.28 -5.58
CA ASP A 224 -12.41 -21.36 -6.98
C ASP A 224 -11.95 -20.00 -7.49
N LEU A 225 -12.69 -18.95 -7.16
CA LEU A 225 -12.39 -17.58 -7.61
C LEU A 225 -11.16 -17.01 -6.91
N VAL A 226 -10.98 -17.26 -5.61
CA VAL A 226 -9.76 -16.87 -4.86
C VAL A 226 -8.52 -17.49 -5.48
N TRP A 227 -8.56 -18.80 -5.77
CA TRP A 227 -7.43 -19.49 -6.41
C TRP A 227 -7.23 -19.07 -7.86
N TRP A 228 -8.29 -18.71 -8.57
CA TRP A 228 -8.18 -18.11 -9.90
C TRP A 228 -7.39 -16.80 -9.87
N PHE A 229 -7.70 -15.89 -8.91
CA PHE A 229 -6.95 -14.64 -8.74
C PHE A 229 -5.46 -14.92 -8.48
N ARG A 230 -5.14 -15.84 -7.57
CA ARG A 230 -3.76 -16.25 -7.28
C ARG A 230 -3.05 -16.76 -8.53
N GLN A 231 -3.68 -17.66 -9.26
CA GLN A 231 -3.12 -18.23 -10.48
C GLN A 231 -2.96 -17.18 -11.57
N ARG A 232 -3.90 -16.26 -11.70
CA ARG A 232 -3.85 -15.18 -12.68
C ARG A 232 -2.67 -14.25 -12.45
N VAL A 233 -2.43 -13.84 -11.21
CA VAL A 233 -1.27 -13.03 -10.82
C VAL A 233 0.04 -13.73 -11.18
N THR A 234 0.17 -15.00 -10.80
CA THR A 234 1.36 -15.81 -11.12
C THR A 234 1.57 -15.94 -12.63
N SER A 235 0.51 -16.15 -13.40
CA SER A 235 0.59 -16.28 -14.88
C SER A 235 1.05 -15.00 -15.57
N LEU A 236 0.88 -13.85 -14.93
CA LEU A 236 1.36 -12.55 -15.40
C LEU A 236 2.79 -12.24 -14.94
N GLY A 237 3.43 -13.10 -14.14
CA GLY A 237 4.73 -12.84 -13.55
C GLY A 237 4.70 -11.80 -12.42
N LEU A 238 3.54 -11.65 -11.77
CA LEU A 238 3.34 -10.77 -10.61
C LEU A 238 3.25 -11.58 -9.32
N THR A 239 3.22 -10.90 -8.18
CA THR A 239 3.01 -11.52 -6.87
C THR A 239 1.87 -10.84 -6.12
N THR A 240 1.23 -11.56 -5.20
CA THR A 240 0.31 -11.00 -4.20
C THR A 240 1.06 -10.76 -2.90
N TRP A 241 0.66 -9.78 -2.12
CA TRP A 241 1.22 -9.55 -0.79
C TRP A 241 0.33 -10.10 0.33
N PHE A 242 -0.92 -10.44 0.00
CA PHE A 242 -1.85 -11.18 0.87
C PHE A 242 -2.68 -12.19 0.06
N HIS A 243 -3.34 -13.11 0.77
CA HIS A 243 -4.23 -14.06 0.13
C HIS A 243 -5.56 -13.38 -0.17
N PRO A 244 -5.99 -13.30 -1.44
CA PRO A 244 -7.25 -12.63 -1.80
C PRO A 244 -8.45 -13.20 -1.05
N SER A 245 -9.49 -12.41 -0.91
CA SER A 245 -10.74 -12.88 -0.35
C SER A 245 -11.92 -12.60 -1.27
N VAL A 246 -12.84 -13.56 -1.34
CA VAL A 246 -14.11 -13.41 -2.04
C VAL A 246 -15.22 -13.77 -1.08
N SER A 247 -16.24 -12.93 -1.00
CA SER A 247 -17.42 -13.16 -0.16
C SER A 247 -18.71 -12.88 -0.89
N VAL A 248 -19.81 -13.44 -0.38
CA VAL A 248 -21.16 -13.34 -0.94
C VAL A 248 -22.10 -12.73 0.10
N GLN A 249 -22.94 -11.83 -0.36
CA GLN A 249 -24.15 -11.42 0.35
C GLN A 249 -25.36 -11.73 -0.54
N ARG A 250 -26.39 -12.35 0.03
CA ARG A 250 -27.60 -12.74 -0.72
C ARG A 250 -28.86 -12.51 0.08
N SER A 251 -30.01 -12.60 -0.59
CA SER A 251 -31.33 -12.54 0.05
C SER A 251 -31.63 -13.83 0.83
N ASP A 252 -31.03 -13.96 2.01
CA ASP A 252 -31.20 -15.06 2.95
C ASP A 252 -31.33 -14.52 4.39
N THR A 253 -31.40 -15.39 5.38
CA THR A 253 -31.50 -15.03 6.80
C THR A 253 -30.15 -14.76 7.48
N VAL A 254 -29.05 -14.93 6.75
CA VAL A 254 -27.68 -14.77 7.29
C VAL A 254 -27.29 -13.29 7.25
N ASN A 255 -27.08 -12.70 8.42
CA ASN A 255 -26.56 -11.34 8.51
C ASN A 255 -25.05 -11.29 8.25
N PHE A 256 -24.59 -10.18 7.68
CA PHE A 256 -23.18 -9.91 7.56
C PHE A 256 -22.56 -9.77 8.96
N GLU A 257 -21.52 -10.54 9.21
CA GLU A 257 -20.71 -10.46 10.41
C GLU A 257 -19.26 -10.17 10.01
N HIS A 258 -18.66 -9.12 10.58
CA HIS A 258 -17.31 -8.70 10.20
C HIS A 258 -16.27 -9.79 10.45
N LEU A 259 -16.31 -10.44 11.61
CA LEU A 259 -15.42 -11.55 11.92
C LEU A 259 -15.57 -12.73 10.94
N ARG A 260 -16.78 -12.95 10.42
CA ARG A 260 -17.03 -13.99 9.42
C ARG A 260 -16.36 -13.68 8.08
N SER A 261 -16.22 -12.41 7.71
CA SER A 261 -15.53 -12.03 6.47
C SER A 261 -14.01 -12.24 6.52
N PHE A 262 -13.42 -12.29 7.72
CA PHE A 262 -11.98 -12.50 7.89
C PHE A 262 -11.60 -13.94 8.28
N SER A 263 -12.21 -14.50 9.31
CA SER A 263 -11.75 -15.75 9.93
C SER A 263 -12.76 -16.90 9.90
N ASN A 264 -14.06 -16.60 9.79
CA ASN A 264 -15.12 -17.60 9.84
C ASN A 264 -16.02 -17.59 8.61
N ARG A 265 -15.54 -17.10 7.48
CA ARG A 265 -16.30 -17.13 6.23
C ARG A 265 -16.44 -18.57 5.73
N PRO A 266 -17.56 -18.92 5.07
CA PRO A 266 -17.66 -20.16 4.35
C PRO A 266 -16.64 -20.18 3.22
N GLU A 267 -15.74 -21.17 3.23
CA GLU A 267 -14.68 -21.27 2.23
C GLU A 267 -15.21 -21.61 0.84
N ASN A 268 -16.31 -22.38 0.74
CA ASN A 268 -16.82 -22.94 -0.52
C ASN A 268 -18.28 -22.52 -0.77
N GLU A 269 -18.56 -21.23 -0.77
CA GLU A 269 -19.90 -20.75 -1.11
C GLU A 269 -20.12 -20.79 -2.62
N VAL A 270 -21.07 -21.59 -3.10
CA VAL A 270 -21.46 -21.60 -4.52
C VAL A 270 -22.08 -20.25 -4.87
N ILE A 271 -21.55 -19.60 -5.89
CA ILE A 271 -22.04 -18.33 -6.42
C ILE A 271 -23.34 -18.57 -7.20
N LEU A 272 -24.41 -17.86 -6.84
CA LEU A 272 -25.75 -18.04 -7.39
C LEU A 272 -26.27 -16.75 -8.07
N PRO A 273 -27.22 -16.86 -9.01
CA PRO A 273 -27.95 -15.71 -9.52
C PRO A 273 -28.61 -14.90 -8.40
N GLY A 274 -28.39 -13.59 -8.39
CA GLY A 274 -28.89 -12.67 -7.37
C GLY A 274 -27.88 -12.40 -6.24
N ASP A 275 -26.72 -12.99 -6.25
CA ASP A 275 -25.66 -12.73 -5.27
C ASP A 275 -24.97 -11.39 -5.52
N LEU A 276 -24.69 -10.68 -4.42
CA LEU A 276 -23.77 -9.56 -4.38
C LEU A 276 -22.40 -10.09 -3.93
N LEU A 277 -21.44 -10.09 -4.85
CA LEU A 277 -20.07 -10.51 -4.60
C LEU A 277 -19.22 -9.34 -4.12
N HIS A 278 -18.23 -9.66 -3.32
CA HIS A 278 -17.16 -8.76 -2.92
C HIS A 278 -15.81 -9.46 -3.10
N VAL A 279 -14.82 -8.74 -3.59
CA VAL A 279 -13.43 -9.19 -3.63
C VAL A 279 -12.56 -8.18 -2.89
N ASP A 280 -11.59 -8.71 -2.16
CA ASP A 280 -10.47 -7.96 -1.59
C ASP A 280 -9.20 -8.55 -2.21
N PHE A 281 -8.45 -7.70 -2.95
CA PHE A 281 -7.39 -8.15 -3.84
C PHE A 281 -6.32 -7.10 -4.05
N GLY A 282 -5.05 -7.52 -3.88
CA GLY A 282 -3.90 -6.68 -4.12
C GLY A 282 -2.74 -7.43 -4.79
N ILE A 283 -1.92 -6.70 -5.52
CA ILE A 283 -0.73 -7.22 -6.19
C ILE A 283 0.52 -6.42 -5.84
N THR A 284 1.67 -7.05 -6.01
CA THR A 284 2.99 -6.40 -5.90
C THR A 284 3.66 -6.39 -7.27
N TYR A 285 4.12 -5.21 -7.68
CA TYR A 285 4.93 -5.02 -8.87
C TYR A 285 5.94 -3.90 -8.66
N LEU A 286 7.19 -4.11 -9.04
CA LEU A 286 8.28 -3.14 -8.86
C LEU A 286 8.43 -2.66 -7.40
N ARG A 287 8.16 -3.53 -6.44
CA ARG A 287 8.11 -3.28 -4.97
C ARG A 287 6.98 -2.36 -4.51
N LEU A 288 6.05 -1.99 -5.39
CA LEU A 288 4.85 -1.25 -5.03
C LEU A 288 3.68 -2.22 -4.91
N ASN A 289 2.78 -1.92 -3.99
CA ASN A 289 1.62 -2.76 -3.70
C ASN A 289 0.34 -2.00 -4.01
N THR A 290 -0.69 -2.72 -4.46
CA THR A 290 -2.08 -2.23 -4.54
C THR A 290 -2.95 -2.94 -3.51
N ASP A 291 -4.06 -2.29 -3.16
CA ASP A 291 -5.09 -2.85 -2.29
C ASP A 291 -6.46 -2.35 -2.73
N ILE A 292 -7.32 -3.26 -3.21
CA ILE A 292 -8.55 -2.86 -3.89
C ILE A 292 -9.69 -3.81 -3.54
N GLN A 293 -10.81 -3.24 -3.09
CA GLN A 293 -12.04 -3.98 -2.87
C GLN A 293 -13.14 -3.49 -3.82
N GLN A 294 -13.73 -4.43 -4.54
CA GLN A 294 -14.81 -4.15 -5.50
C GLN A 294 -15.95 -5.14 -5.37
N HIS A 295 -17.10 -4.75 -5.93
CA HIS A 295 -18.32 -5.55 -5.94
C HIS A 295 -18.77 -5.93 -7.35
N ALA A 296 -19.41 -7.11 -7.43
CA ALA A 296 -20.17 -7.55 -8.60
C ALA A 296 -21.54 -8.05 -8.18
N TYR A 297 -22.49 -7.97 -9.10
CA TYR A 297 -23.81 -8.57 -8.95
C TYR A 297 -24.03 -9.63 -10.02
N VAL A 298 -24.45 -10.81 -9.59
CA VAL A 298 -24.78 -11.92 -10.48
C VAL A 298 -26.24 -11.77 -10.94
N LEU A 299 -26.45 -11.44 -12.21
CA LEU A 299 -27.78 -11.23 -12.76
C LEU A 299 -28.66 -12.48 -12.62
N ARG A 300 -29.93 -12.29 -12.24
CA ARG A 300 -30.93 -13.34 -12.32
C ARG A 300 -31.42 -13.50 -13.76
N PRO A 301 -32.00 -14.66 -14.11
CA PRO A 301 -32.63 -14.82 -15.43
C PRO A 301 -33.60 -13.68 -15.74
N GLY A 302 -33.38 -13.00 -16.88
CA GLY A 302 -34.19 -11.88 -17.33
C GLY A 302 -33.81 -10.50 -16.80
N GLU A 303 -32.85 -10.39 -15.85
CA GLU A 303 -32.30 -9.10 -15.43
C GLU A 303 -31.24 -8.60 -16.42
N THR A 304 -31.22 -7.29 -16.64
CA THR A 304 -30.21 -6.60 -17.49
C THR A 304 -29.34 -5.63 -16.69
N ASP A 305 -29.67 -5.39 -15.42
CA ASP A 305 -28.92 -4.50 -14.52
C ASP A 305 -29.14 -4.94 -13.05
N ALA A 306 -28.28 -4.48 -12.17
CA ALA A 306 -28.42 -4.70 -10.74
C ALA A 306 -29.67 -4.00 -10.16
N PRO A 307 -30.33 -4.58 -9.14
CA PRO A 307 -31.48 -3.99 -8.48
C PRO A 307 -31.21 -2.57 -7.99
N VAL A 308 -32.21 -1.70 -8.10
CA VAL A 308 -32.10 -0.27 -7.71
C VAL A 308 -31.66 -0.10 -6.25
N TYR A 309 -32.16 -0.96 -5.35
CA TYR A 309 -31.81 -0.91 -3.93
C TYR A 309 -30.32 -1.22 -3.69
N LEU A 310 -29.70 -2.17 -4.42
CA LEU A 310 -28.26 -2.43 -4.33
C LEU A 310 -27.44 -1.28 -4.92
N LYS A 311 -27.87 -0.72 -6.05
CA LYS A 311 -27.22 0.46 -6.64
C LYS A 311 -27.26 1.66 -5.70
N LYS A 312 -28.35 1.86 -4.96
CA LYS A 312 -28.48 2.91 -3.93
C LYS A 312 -27.51 2.67 -2.78
N ALA A 313 -27.46 1.44 -2.24
CA ALA A 313 -26.50 1.10 -1.18
C ALA A 313 -25.05 1.33 -1.65
N PHE A 314 -24.72 0.93 -2.87
CA PHE A 314 -23.40 1.15 -3.50
C PHE A 314 -23.06 2.66 -3.59
N SER A 315 -24.01 3.49 -4.06
CA SER A 315 -23.82 4.94 -4.13
C SER A 315 -23.62 5.57 -2.75
N THR A 316 -24.20 5.00 -1.69
CA THR A 316 -23.99 5.46 -0.31
C THR A 316 -22.54 5.24 0.13
N SER A 317 -21.92 4.11 -0.22
CA SER A 317 -20.50 3.88 0.06
C SER A 317 -19.59 4.75 -0.81
N ASN A 318 -19.92 5.02 -2.06
CA ASN A 318 -19.19 6.01 -2.86
C ASN A 318 -19.28 7.41 -2.24
N ARG A 319 -20.44 7.80 -1.69
CA ARG A 319 -20.58 9.07 -0.95
C ARG A 319 -19.67 9.10 0.27
N LEU A 320 -19.55 7.99 1.01
CA LEU A 320 -18.63 7.88 2.14
C LEU A 320 -17.15 8.05 1.68
N GLN A 321 -16.77 7.49 0.53
CA GLN A 321 -15.45 7.74 -0.06
C GLN A 321 -15.22 9.23 -0.37
N ASP A 322 -16.23 9.94 -0.91
CA ASP A 322 -16.14 11.39 -1.17
C ASP A 322 -15.96 12.17 0.13
N ILE A 323 -16.71 11.81 1.17
CA ILE A 323 -16.61 12.43 2.49
C ILE A 323 -15.20 12.25 3.05
N LEU A 324 -14.70 11.01 3.06
CA LEU A 324 -13.38 10.69 3.62
C LEU A 324 -12.26 11.42 2.87
N THR A 325 -12.24 11.33 1.55
CA THR A 325 -11.17 11.91 0.73
C THR A 325 -11.13 13.44 0.80
N SER A 326 -12.26 14.09 1.06
CA SER A 326 -12.35 15.53 1.26
C SER A 326 -11.75 16.04 2.58
N GLN A 327 -11.49 15.14 3.55
CA GLN A 327 -10.92 15.53 4.84
C GLN A 327 -9.39 15.61 4.83
N PHE A 328 -8.73 15.11 3.80
CA PHE A 328 -7.27 15.08 3.75
C PHE A 328 -6.68 16.49 3.67
N LYS A 329 -5.74 16.77 4.57
CA LYS A 329 -5.00 18.03 4.62
C LYS A 329 -3.62 17.78 5.24
N THR A 330 -2.60 18.43 4.70
CA THR A 330 -1.23 18.32 5.25
C THR A 330 -1.18 18.76 6.72
N GLY A 331 -0.59 17.93 7.56
CA GLY A 331 -0.32 18.21 8.97
C GLY A 331 -1.43 17.81 9.94
N ILE A 332 -2.63 17.44 9.48
CA ILE A 332 -3.65 16.86 10.36
C ILE A 332 -3.35 15.38 10.61
N THR A 333 -3.90 14.81 11.67
CA THR A 333 -3.68 13.41 12.03
C THR A 333 -4.68 12.47 11.35
N GLY A 334 -4.35 11.18 11.28
CA GLY A 334 -5.30 10.16 10.84
C GLY A 334 -6.57 10.14 11.68
N ASN A 335 -6.44 10.34 13.00
CA ASN A 335 -7.56 10.42 13.94
C ASN A 335 -8.46 11.65 13.69
N ASP A 336 -7.90 12.79 13.30
CA ASP A 336 -8.69 13.98 12.92
C ASP A 336 -9.51 13.73 11.66
N ILE A 337 -8.91 13.07 10.67
CA ILE A 337 -9.62 12.67 9.43
C ILE A 337 -10.75 11.70 9.76
N LEU A 338 -10.48 10.65 10.54
CA LEU A 338 -11.47 9.66 10.95
C LEU A 338 -12.67 10.32 11.61
N LYS A 339 -12.41 11.17 12.62
CA LYS A 339 -13.44 11.88 13.36
C LYS A 339 -14.30 12.74 12.43
N ALA A 340 -13.67 13.59 11.63
CA ALA A 340 -14.38 14.51 10.74
C ALA A 340 -15.22 13.77 9.69
N ALA A 341 -14.67 12.71 9.09
CA ALA A 341 -15.36 11.90 8.08
C ALA A 341 -16.55 11.17 8.68
N ARG A 342 -16.40 10.53 9.85
CA ARG A 342 -17.49 9.81 10.54
C ARG A 342 -18.59 10.76 10.97
N GLU A 343 -18.26 11.90 11.57
CA GLU A 343 -19.25 12.90 11.98
C GLU A 343 -20.06 13.41 10.79
N GLN A 344 -19.43 13.67 9.65
CA GLN A 344 -20.14 14.09 8.45
C GLN A 344 -21.03 12.97 7.89
N ALA A 345 -20.50 11.73 7.79
CA ALA A 345 -21.26 10.59 7.29
C ALA A 345 -22.52 10.33 8.13
N ILE A 346 -22.39 10.37 9.47
CA ILE A 346 -23.51 10.18 10.41
C ILE A 346 -24.56 11.29 10.24
N ARG A 347 -24.14 12.56 10.08
CA ARG A 347 -25.08 13.66 9.78
C ARG A 347 -25.84 13.46 8.49
N GLU A 348 -25.25 12.81 7.48
CA GLU A 348 -25.87 12.46 6.21
C GLU A 348 -26.70 11.15 6.29
N GLY A 349 -26.82 10.53 7.47
CA GLY A 349 -27.58 9.29 7.68
C GLY A 349 -26.86 8.02 7.21
N ILE A 350 -25.55 8.08 6.94
CA ILE A 350 -24.73 6.94 6.58
C ILE A 350 -24.27 6.25 7.86
N LYS A 351 -24.24 4.90 7.86
CA LYS A 351 -23.63 4.08 8.93
C LYS A 351 -22.20 3.70 8.48
N PRO A 352 -21.16 4.50 8.82
CA PRO A 352 -19.81 4.31 8.30
C PRO A 352 -18.99 3.34 9.15
N SER A 353 -18.09 2.61 8.51
CA SER A 353 -16.90 2.03 9.11
C SER A 353 -15.71 2.38 8.22
N ILE A 354 -14.67 3.00 8.80
CA ILE A 354 -13.49 3.51 8.05
C ILE A 354 -12.25 2.88 8.64
N TYR A 355 -11.39 2.31 7.80
CA TYR A 355 -10.12 1.67 8.21
C TYR A 355 -9.02 1.83 7.14
N THR A 356 -8.99 3.02 6.57
CA THR A 356 -8.04 3.49 5.57
C THR A 356 -6.60 3.53 6.10
N HIS A 357 -5.66 3.08 5.31
CA HIS A 357 -4.25 3.01 5.70
C HIS A 357 -3.31 3.51 4.59
N PRO A 358 -2.05 3.89 4.93
CA PRO A 358 -1.03 4.17 3.93
C PRO A 358 -0.71 2.92 3.11
N LEU A 359 -0.28 3.15 1.86
CA LEU A 359 0.06 2.12 0.87
C LEU A 359 1.35 2.48 0.15
N GLY A 360 2.11 1.49 -0.27
CA GLY A 360 3.33 1.76 -1.03
C GLY A 360 4.29 0.58 -1.13
N LEU A 361 5.46 0.71 -0.50
CA LEU A 361 6.47 -0.35 -0.45
C LEU A 361 6.04 -1.53 0.42
N HIS A 362 5.00 -1.36 1.22
CA HIS A 362 4.26 -2.39 1.93
C HIS A 362 2.78 -2.18 1.63
N GLY A 363 1.96 -3.21 1.72
CA GLY A 363 0.51 -3.12 1.55
C GLY A 363 -0.11 -2.37 2.73
N HIS A 364 -0.15 -2.96 3.92
CA HIS A 364 -0.41 -2.21 5.14
C HIS A 364 0.86 -1.42 5.51
N ALA A 365 1.01 -0.20 4.99
CA ALA A 365 2.24 0.57 5.12
C ALA A 365 2.28 1.43 6.40
N ALA A 366 3.49 1.88 6.76
CA ALA A 366 3.68 2.85 7.83
C ALA A 366 3.20 4.25 7.41
N GLY A 367 2.63 4.98 8.36
CA GLY A 367 2.07 6.33 8.19
C GLY A 367 0.77 6.47 8.98
N PRO A 368 -0.02 7.56 8.78
CA PRO A 368 -1.23 7.80 9.56
C PRO A 368 -2.32 6.76 9.28
N THR A 369 -2.68 5.97 10.28
CA THR A 369 -3.83 5.07 10.22
C THR A 369 -5.12 5.84 10.44
N ILE A 370 -6.14 5.63 9.61
CA ILE A 370 -7.43 6.34 9.66
C ILE A 370 -8.52 5.34 10.05
N GLY A 371 -8.63 5.05 11.35
CA GLY A 371 -9.50 4.03 11.89
C GLY A 371 -8.96 2.60 11.68
N LEU A 372 -9.54 1.68 12.42
CA LEU A 372 -9.46 0.24 12.23
C LEU A 372 -10.87 -0.30 12.37
N TRP A 373 -11.17 -1.48 11.80
CA TRP A 373 -12.50 -2.04 11.84
C TRP A 373 -13.10 -2.12 13.27
N ASP A 374 -12.26 -2.29 14.29
CA ASP A 374 -12.60 -2.37 15.73
C ASP A 374 -12.26 -1.08 16.52
N LYS A 375 -11.67 -0.06 15.88
CA LYS A 375 -11.25 1.20 16.50
C LYS A 375 -11.77 2.40 15.71
N GLN A 376 -13.07 2.62 15.80
CA GLN A 376 -13.75 3.68 15.06
C GLN A 376 -13.74 5.04 15.79
N GLU A 377 -13.27 5.10 17.04
CA GLU A 377 -13.17 6.34 17.83
C GLU A 377 -11.75 6.94 17.82
N GLY A 378 -10.79 6.23 17.22
CA GLY A 378 -9.40 6.63 17.08
C GLY A 378 -8.41 5.49 17.28
N VAL A 379 -7.26 5.59 16.66
CA VAL A 379 -6.16 4.62 16.73
C VAL A 379 -4.99 5.29 17.45
N PRO A 380 -4.67 4.90 18.70
CA PRO A 380 -3.54 5.46 19.43
C PRO A 380 -2.21 5.22 18.69
N GLY A 381 -1.31 6.18 18.73
CA GLY A 381 0.01 6.10 18.11
C GLY A 381 -0.03 6.32 16.61
N SER A 382 -0.27 5.30 15.80
CA SER A 382 -0.25 5.43 14.34
C SER A 382 -1.34 6.37 13.79
N GLY A 383 -2.50 6.44 14.45
CA GLY A 383 -3.56 7.40 14.08
C GLY A 383 -3.23 8.84 14.46
N ASP A 384 -2.32 9.06 15.42
CA ASP A 384 -1.88 10.40 15.84
C ASP A 384 -0.75 10.95 14.95
N TYR A 385 -0.26 10.14 14.01
CA TYR A 385 0.77 10.56 13.06
C TYR A 385 0.19 11.53 12.01
N PRO A 386 0.91 12.62 11.67
CA PRO A 386 0.40 13.62 10.74
C PRO A 386 0.49 13.16 9.28
N VAL A 387 -0.48 13.61 8.48
CA VAL A 387 -0.49 13.41 7.02
C VAL A 387 0.55 14.32 6.37
N TYR A 388 1.38 13.74 5.51
CA TYR A 388 2.34 14.46 4.68
C TYR A 388 1.95 14.41 3.20
N ALA A 389 2.45 15.38 2.43
CA ALA A 389 2.30 15.39 0.99
C ALA A 389 3.05 14.21 0.34
N HIS A 390 2.60 13.84 -0.86
CA HIS A 390 3.19 12.77 -1.68
C HIS A 390 3.08 11.39 -1.06
N THR A 391 1.92 11.08 -0.47
CA THR A 391 1.63 9.78 0.13
C THR A 391 0.51 9.06 -0.60
N ALA A 392 0.59 7.75 -0.68
CA ALA A 392 -0.47 6.91 -1.21
C ALA A 392 -1.21 6.20 -0.08
N TYR A 393 -2.51 5.99 -0.27
CA TYR A 393 -3.41 5.36 0.69
C TYR A 393 -4.29 4.35 -0.01
N SER A 394 -4.58 3.26 0.67
CA SER A 394 -5.77 2.49 0.38
C SER A 394 -6.96 3.15 1.06
N ILE A 395 -7.92 3.64 0.26
CA ILE A 395 -9.12 4.33 0.75
C ILE A 395 -10.17 3.27 1.04
N GLU A 396 -9.98 2.61 2.19
CA GLU A 396 -10.74 1.46 2.62
C GLU A 396 -11.83 1.85 3.63
N LEU A 397 -13.07 1.43 3.35
CA LEU A 397 -14.24 1.72 4.16
C LEU A 397 -15.45 0.87 3.77
N ASN A 398 -16.46 0.88 4.61
CA ASN A 398 -17.76 0.35 4.23
C ASN A 398 -18.91 1.18 4.80
N SER A 399 -20.08 1.07 4.17
CA SER A 399 -21.34 1.52 4.75
C SER A 399 -22.35 0.39 4.87
N ALA A 400 -23.11 0.37 5.96
CA ALA A 400 -24.22 -0.54 6.14
C ALA A 400 -25.54 0.12 5.70
N SER A 401 -26.31 -0.59 4.87
CA SER A 401 -27.63 -0.15 4.38
C SER A 401 -28.67 -1.24 4.64
N PHE A 402 -29.76 -0.91 5.29
CA PHE A 402 -30.89 -1.85 5.40
C PHE A 402 -31.60 -1.96 4.05
N ILE A 403 -31.73 -3.19 3.55
CA ILE A 403 -32.40 -3.51 2.29
C ILE A 403 -33.73 -4.19 2.61
N PRO A 404 -34.87 -3.48 2.48
CA PRO A 404 -36.19 -4.04 2.80
C PRO A 404 -36.49 -5.32 2.01
N GLU A 405 -36.07 -5.38 0.74
CA GLU A 405 -36.27 -6.52 -0.15
C GLU A 405 -35.54 -7.79 0.31
N TRP A 406 -34.48 -7.62 1.11
CA TRP A 406 -33.71 -8.72 1.72
C TRP A 406 -34.03 -8.90 3.20
N GLY A 407 -34.75 -7.95 3.81
CA GLY A 407 -35.10 -7.96 5.24
C GLY A 407 -33.88 -7.84 6.18
N LYS A 408 -32.73 -7.35 5.67
CA LYS A 408 -31.48 -7.29 6.44
C LYS A 408 -30.58 -6.13 6.03
N GLU A 409 -29.56 -5.85 6.85
CA GLU A 409 -28.47 -4.96 6.48
C GLU A 409 -27.52 -5.63 5.49
N VAL A 410 -27.12 -4.86 4.47
CA VAL A 410 -26.09 -5.21 3.50
C VAL A 410 -24.94 -4.23 3.69
N ARG A 411 -23.69 -4.73 3.64
CA ARG A 411 -22.49 -3.91 3.68
C ARG A 411 -21.87 -3.79 2.29
N ILE A 412 -21.63 -2.57 1.90
CA ILE A 412 -20.86 -2.28 0.68
C ILE A 412 -19.46 -1.86 1.12
N MET A 413 -18.52 -2.73 0.91
CA MET A 413 -17.09 -2.56 1.22
C MET A 413 -16.38 -2.10 -0.04
N LEU A 414 -15.74 -0.95 0.02
CA LEU A 414 -15.01 -0.36 -1.11
C LEU A 414 -13.61 0.02 -0.68
N GLU A 415 -12.67 -0.26 -1.55
CA GLU A 415 -11.28 0.11 -1.36
C GLU A 415 -10.65 0.44 -2.70
N GLU A 416 -9.99 1.59 -2.77
CA GLU A 416 -9.32 2.03 -3.98
C GLU A 416 -8.07 2.84 -3.62
N ASP A 417 -7.02 2.66 -4.38
CA ASP A 417 -5.75 3.34 -4.17
C ASP A 417 -5.84 4.83 -4.52
N GLY A 418 -5.55 5.67 -3.54
CA GLY A 418 -5.54 7.12 -3.67
C GLY A 418 -4.16 7.72 -3.44
N TYR A 419 -3.92 8.90 -3.99
CA TYR A 419 -2.70 9.68 -3.82
C TYR A 419 -3.01 11.08 -3.32
N PHE A 420 -2.37 11.47 -2.21
CA PHE A 420 -2.44 12.79 -1.64
C PHE A 420 -1.23 13.61 -2.06
N ASP A 421 -1.46 14.67 -2.86
CA ASP A 421 -0.40 15.54 -3.40
C ASP A 421 0.06 16.64 -2.41
N GLY A 422 -0.61 16.75 -1.26
CA GLY A 422 -0.41 17.78 -0.25
C GLY A 422 -1.55 18.81 -0.20
N GLN A 423 -2.44 18.80 -1.19
CA GLN A 423 -3.63 19.65 -1.28
C GLN A 423 -4.91 18.84 -1.42
N THR A 424 -4.90 17.85 -2.31
CA THR A 424 -6.06 17.01 -2.60
C THR A 424 -5.66 15.54 -2.69
N LEU A 425 -6.58 14.67 -2.25
CA LEU A 425 -6.48 13.24 -2.49
C LEU A 425 -7.27 12.89 -3.76
N ARG A 426 -6.64 12.15 -4.68
CA ARG A 426 -7.27 11.66 -5.93
C ARG A 426 -7.01 10.17 -6.08
N TYR A 427 -7.99 9.45 -6.58
CA TYR A 427 -7.81 8.03 -6.94
C TYR A 427 -6.80 7.91 -8.08
N ILE A 428 -5.86 6.96 -7.95
CA ILE A 428 -4.70 6.81 -8.85
C ILE A 428 -5.15 6.43 -10.27
N ALA A 429 -6.09 5.49 -10.39
CA ALA A 429 -6.64 5.05 -11.68
C ALA A 429 -8.18 5.01 -11.68
N GLY A 430 -8.79 5.92 -10.91
CA GLY A 430 -10.24 5.95 -10.71
C GLY A 430 -10.70 5.03 -9.59
N ARG A 431 -12.00 4.91 -9.44
CA ARG A 431 -12.66 4.03 -8.46
C ARG A 431 -13.82 3.29 -9.07
N GLN A 432 -14.31 2.28 -8.40
CA GLN A 432 -15.54 1.62 -8.81
C GLN A 432 -16.77 2.52 -8.52
N GLU A 433 -17.49 2.92 -9.57
CA GLU A 433 -18.70 3.76 -9.46
C GLU A 433 -20.01 2.99 -9.72
N LYS A 434 -19.90 1.77 -10.24
CA LYS A 434 -21.04 0.91 -10.55
C LYS A 434 -20.68 -0.54 -10.22
N LEU A 435 -21.69 -1.31 -9.82
CA LEU A 435 -21.55 -2.75 -9.67
C LEU A 435 -21.14 -3.38 -11.01
N ARG A 436 -20.16 -4.28 -11.01
CA ARG A 436 -19.90 -5.15 -12.16
C ARG A 436 -21.06 -6.12 -12.31
N LEU A 437 -21.42 -6.44 -13.53
CA LEU A 437 -22.53 -7.35 -13.82
C LEU A 437 -21.98 -8.67 -14.38
N ILE A 438 -22.41 -9.77 -13.78
CA ILE A 438 -22.06 -11.12 -14.22
C ILE A 438 -23.31 -11.70 -14.86
N ASN A 439 -23.23 -11.94 -16.17
CA ASN A 439 -24.33 -12.52 -16.94
C ASN A 439 -24.43 -14.03 -16.63
N TYR A 440 -25.69 -14.53 -16.65
CA TYR A 440 -25.98 -15.97 -16.48
C TYR A 440 -25.92 -16.67 -17.84
#